data_6aa1c32cdc06ad6a83a490d75b4e1e23
#
_entry.id   6aa1c32cdc06ad6a83a490d75b4e1e23
#
_cell.length_a   1.000
_cell.length_b   1.000
_cell.length_c   1.000
_cell.angle_alpha   90.00
_cell.angle_beta   90.00
_cell.angle_gamma   90.00
#
_symmetry.space_group_name_H-M   'P 1'
#
loop_
_entity.id
_entity.type
_entity.pdbx_description
1 polymer ?
#
loop_
_entity_poly.entity_id
_entity_poly.type
_entity_poly.pdbx_seq_one_letter_code
_entity_poly.pdbx_strand_id
1 'polypeptide(L)'
;VSIDEEGQISDFSSRCGVSKDYCIAAPGGSVTVAYPTSTDDYGIYTGDKTDPDYRGCVEDNSCYAVAGGTSFAAPFVTGGLAVMAEYFEGQLGNTELVNRLFTTANKDGIYSNTEIYGQGLMDLAAATSPVGQVNAMLGNNLSGPMAPAAFTSINLTNPSFGDSITRGINNQT
;
A
#
# COMPACT_ATOMS: atom_id res chain seq x y z
N VAL A 1 10.32 5.65 4.05
CA VAL A 1 10.34 7.12 4.17
C VAL A 1 9.06 7.58 4.83
N SER A 2 9.16 8.50 5.79
CA SER A 2 8.00 9.14 6.41
C SER A 2 7.56 10.35 5.60
N ILE A 3 6.25 10.47 5.37
CA ILE A 3 5.63 11.68 4.85
C ILE A 3 4.75 12.33 5.92
N ASP A 4 4.62 13.64 5.85
CA ASP A 4 3.81 14.48 6.71
C ASP A 4 2.35 14.60 6.22
N GLU A 5 1.55 15.45 6.89
CA GLU A 5 0.13 15.68 6.55
C GLU A 5 -0.04 16.43 5.21
N GLU A 6 0.96 17.19 4.79
CA GLU A 6 0.99 17.90 3.51
C GLU A 6 1.46 17.00 2.36
N GLY A 7 1.78 15.72 2.64
CA GLY A 7 2.28 14.76 1.67
C GLY A 7 3.75 14.97 1.28
N GLN A 8 4.52 15.75 2.05
CA GLN A 8 5.94 15.97 1.83
C GLN A 8 6.75 14.99 2.67
N ILE A 9 8.04 14.84 2.33
CA ILE A 9 8.96 14.11 3.21
C ILE A 9 9.06 14.81 4.56
N SER A 10 8.81 14.08 5.65
CA SER A 10 8.97 14.63 7.00
C SER A 10 10.40 15.10 7.25
N ASP A 11 10.59 16.22 7.93
CA ASP A 11 11.90 16.86 8.15
C ASP A 11 12.94 15.93 8.79
N PHE A 12 12.50 15.03 9.65
CA PHE A 12 13.34 14.03 10.31
C PHE A 12 13.62 12.79 9.47
N SER A 13 12.91 12.60 8.34
CA SER A 13 13.00 11.36 7.58
C SER A 13 14.25 11.30 6.70
N SER A 14 14.93 10.17 6.74
CA SER A 14 15.95 9.87 5.75
C SER A 14 15.33 9.62 4.38
N ARG A 15 16.07 9.96 3.32
CA ARG A 15 15.71 9.65 1.93
C ARG A 15 16.08 8.21 1.59
N CYS A 16 15.45 7.66 0.58
CA CYS A 16 15.75 6.29 0.11
C CYS A 16 17.18 6.13 -0.42
N GLY A 17 17.67 7.08 -1.22
CA GLY A 17 19.03 7.07 -1.75
C GLY A 17 19.39 5.75 -2.44
N VAL A 18 20.48 5.14 -2.04
CA VAL A 18 20.96 3.85 -2.60
C VAL A 18 19.99 2.69 -2.37
N SER A 19 19.06 2.81 -1.42
CA SER A 19 18.06 1.80 -1.09
C SER A 19 16.74 1.96 -1.85
N LYS A 20 16.67 2.83 -2.85
CA LYS A 20 15.45 3.20 -3.58
C LYS A 20 14.66 2.02 -4.14
N ASP A 21 15.33 0.93 -4.48
CA ASP A 21 14.69 -0.26 -5.05
C ASP A 21 13.91 -1.08 -3.99
N TYR A 22 14.21 -0.86 -2.70
CA TYR A 22 13.60 -1.54 -1.55
C TYR A 22 12.90 -0.59 -0.59
N CYS A 23 12.68 0.64 -1.01
CA CYS A 23 12.20 1.73 -0.19
C CYS A 23 10.86 2.23 -0.73
N ILE A 24 9.94 2.58 0.17
CA ILE A 24 8.64 3.15 -0.17
C ILE A 24 8.30 4.23 0.84
N ALA A 25 7.52 5.22 0.44
CA ALA A 25 7.02 6.25 1.32
C ALA A 25 5.65 5.87 1.91
N ALA A 26 5.45 6.20 3.17
CA ALA A 26 4.17 6.00 3.87
C ALA A 26 3.97 7.08 4.95
N PRO A 27 2.73 7.32 5.41
CA PRO A 27 2.44 8.27 6.48
C PRO A 27 3.22 7.97 7.75
N GLY A 28 3.82 8.98 8.37
CA GLY A 28 4.58 8.83 9.60
C GLY A 28 4.96 10.16 10.24
N GLY A 29 4.59 11.30 9.63
CA GLY A 29 4.87 12.64 10.17
C GLY A 29 3.94 13.03 11.31
N SER A 30 2.69 12.60 11.26
CA SER A 30 1.65 12.93 12.25
C SER A 30 0.67 11.77 12.34
N VAL A 31 0.93 10.85 13.25
CA VAL A 31 0.16 9.61 13.40
C VAL A 31 -0.47 9.58 14.79
N THR A 32 -1.79 9.39 14.84
CA THR A 32 -2.48 9.16 16.10
C THR A 32 -2.15 7.77 16.61
N VAL A 33 -1.58 7.70 17.79
CA VAL A 33 -1.12 6.46 18.44
C VAL A 33 -1.76 6.29 19.81
N ALA A 34 -1.84 5.05 20.27
CA ALA A 34 -2.19 4.77 21.65
C ALA A 34 -1.14 5.38 22.59
N TYR A 35 -1.60 6.02 23.64
CA TYR A 35 -0.76 6.79 24.55
C TYR A 35 -1.02 6.34 26.00
N PRO A 36 -0.01 5.84 26.72
CA PRO A 36 -0.19 5.42 28.08
C PRO A 36 -0.43 6.61 29.02
N THR A 37 -1.37 6.47 29.93
CA THR A 37 -1.73 7.52 30.92
C THR A 37 -1.25 7.27 32.32
N SER A 38 -0.71 6.08 32.59
CA SER A 38 -0.18 5.73 33.91
C SER A 38 1.34 5.57 33.90
N THR A 39 1.99 5.98 34.98
CA THR A 39 3.35 5.57 35.29
C THR A 39 3.31 4.10 35.63
N ASP A 40 4.01 3.27 34.87
CA ASP A 40 4.50 2.03 35.41
C ASP A 40 5.83 2.28 36.13
N ASP A 41 6.25 1.34 36.97
CA ASP A 41 7.50 1.38 37.76
C ASP A 41 8.77 1.42 36.87
N TYR A 42 8.62 1.41 35.55
CA TYR A 42 9.71 1.39 34.54
C TYR A 42 9.98 2.76 33.90
N GLY A 43 9.27 3.81 34.30
CA GLY A 43 9.53 5.18 33.81
C GLY A 43 9.17 5.39 32.32
N ILE A 44 8.33 4.51 31.76
CA ILE A 44 7.77 4.71 30.43
C ILE A 44 6.75 5.84 30.52
N TYR A 45 6.91 6.78 29.66
CA TYR A 45 6.28 8.07 29.50
C TYR A 45 4.86 8.13 30.08
N THR A 46 4.70 8.89 31.15
CA THR A 46 3.38 9.29 31.65
C THR A 46 2.85 10.38 30.77
N GLY A 47 1.76 10.09 30.08
CA GLY A 47 1.12 11.06 29.23
C GLY A 47 0.81 12.35 29.94
N ASP A 48 1.61 13.38 29.70
CA ASP A 48 1.30 14.71 30.15
C ASP A 48 0.07 15.20 29.39
N LYS A 49 -1.06 15.32 30.09
CA LYS A 49 -2.31 15.86 29.52
C LYS A 49 -2.18 17.31 29.08
N THR A 50 -1.06 17.97 29.42
CA THR A 50 -0.71 19.32 28.97
C THR A 50 0.11 19.31 27.67
N ASP A 51 0.54 18.14 27.20
CA ASP A 51 1.24 17.97 25.93
C ASP A 51 0.33 18.43 24.77
N PRO A 52 0.80 19.34 23.90
CA PRO A 52 0.01 19.80 22.76
C PRO A 52 -0.38 18.68 21.78
N ASP A 53 0.34 17.57 21.79
CA ASP A 53 0.06 16.40 20.95
C ASP A 53 -0.94 15.41 21.59
N TYR A 54 -1.33 15.65 22.86
CA TYR A 54 -2.36 14.84 23.51
C TYR A 54 -3.72 15.04 22.87
N ARG A 55 -4.42 13.95 22.54
CA ARG A 55 -5.72 13.95 21.86
C ARG A 55 -6.88 13.48 22.72
N GLY A 56 -6.65 13.26 24.00
CA GLY A 56 -7.67 12.83 24.94
C GLY A 56 -7.78 11.32 25.12
N CYS A 57 -8.66 10.93 26.04
CA CYS A 57 -8.97 9.54 26.35
C CYS A 57 -10.44 9.25 25.99
N VAL A 58 -10.71 8.07 25.46
CA VAL A 58 -12.08 7.62 25.13
C VAL A 58 -12.73 6.95 26.34
N GLU A 59 -11.94 6.17 27.08
CA GLU A 59 -12.34 5.47 28.32
C GLU A 59 -11.15 5.43 29.28
N ASP A 60 -11.35 4.87 30.47
CA ASP A 60 -10.31 4.72 31.48
C ASP A 60 -9.03 4.11 30.89
N ASN A 61 -7.98 4.91 30.80
CA ASN A 61 -6.64 4.58 30.28
C ASN A 61 -6.51 4.35 28.76
N SER A 62 -7.56 4.53 27.97
CA SER A 62 -7.49 4.47 26.51
C SER A 62 -7.23 5.86 25.93
N CYS A 63 -6.02 6.34 26.00
CA CYS A 63 -5.63 7.67 25.55
C CYS A 63 -4.85 7.66 24.26
N TYR A 64 -4.83 8.78 23.57
CA TYR A 64 -4.23 8.95 22.28
C TYR A 64 -3.37 10.21 22.24
N ALA A 65 -2.27 10.14 21.48
CA ALA A 65 -1.45 11.30 21.15
C ALA A 65 -1.06 11.27 19.69
N VAL A 66 -0.59 12.39 19.17
CA VAL A 66 0.04 12.46 17.86
C VAL A 66 1.55 12.23 18.04
N ALA A 67 2.10 11.37 17.22
CA ALA A 67 3.52 11.08 17.18
C ALA A 67 4.04 11.04 15.75
N GLY A 68 5.31 11.38 15.55
CA GLY A 68 5.98 11.33 14.25
C GLY A 68 7.24 10.48 14.30
N GLY A 69 7.54 9.83 13.18
CA GLY A 69 8.74 9.02 13.02
C GLY A 69 8.65 8.05 11.84
N THR A 70 9.77 7.72 11.23
CA THR A 70 9.83 6.64 10.25
C THR A 70 9.44 5.29 10.85
N SER A 71 9.56 5.14 12.18
CA SER A 71 9.07 3.99 12.95
C SER A 71 7.54 3.88 12.97
N PHE A 72 6.81 4.95 12.64
CA PHE A 72 5.36 4.91 12.41
C PHE A 72 5.00 4.66 10.94
N ALA A 73 5.82 5.11 10.00
CA ALA A 73 5.63 4.80 8.59
C ALA A 73 5.78 3.28 8.28
N ALA A 74 6.72 2.61 8.95
CA ALA A 74 6.96 1.18 8.75
C ALA A 74 5.73 0.30 9.07
N PRO A 75 5.01 0.45 10.19
CA PRO A 75 3.82 -0.32 10.48
C PRO A 75 2.66 -0.01 9.51
N PHE A 76 2.57 1.17 8.91
CA PHE A 76 1.61 1.42 7.83
C PHE A 76 1.87 0.50 6.63
N VAL A 77 3.12 0.35 6.22
CA VAL A 77 3.48 -0.58 5.13
C VAL A 77 3.21 -2.02 5.54
N THR A 78 3.55 -2.41 6.76
CA THR A 78 3.30 -3.77 7.27
C THR A 78 1.80 -4.07 7.35
N GLY A 79 1.01 -3.14 7.88
CA GLY A 79 -0.45 -3.25 7.93
C GLY A 79 -1.07 -3.31 6.54
N GLY A 80 -0.56 -2.51 5.61
CA GLY A 80 -0.96 -2.53 4.21
C GLY A 80 -0.71 -3.88 3.54
N LEU A 81 0.45 -4.48 3.76
CA LEU A 81 0.76 -5.84 3.26
C LEU A 81 -0.14 -6.90 3.91
N ALA A 82 -0.48 -6.76 5.19
CA ALA A 82 -1.41 -7.66 5.87
C ALA A 82 -2.83 -7.57 5.27
N VAL A 83 -3.32 -6.35 5.02
CA VAL A 83 -4.60 -6.13 4.33
C VAL A 83 -4.60 -6.75 2.93
N MET A 84 -3.51 -6.58 2.17
CA MET A 84 -3.38 -7.18 0.85
C MET A 84 -3.36 -8.72 0.92
N ALA A 85 -2.65 -9.30 1.90
CA ALA A 85 -2.59 -10.75 2.09
C ALA A 85 -3.98 -11.35 2.36
N GLU A 86 -4.77 -10.69 3.21
CA GLU A 86 -6.16 -11.06 3.47
C GLU A 86 -7.05 -10.88 2.23
N TYR A 87 -6.93 -9.73 1.56
CA TYR A 87 -7.72 -9.42 0.36
C TYR A 87 -7.51 -10.43 -0.76
N PHE A 88 -6.28 -10.89 -0.95
CA PHE A 88 -5.96 -11.89 -1.98
C PHE A 88 -6.08 -13.34 -1.50
N GLU A 89 -6.51 -13.59 -0.27
CA GLU A 89 -6.79 -14.92 0.28
C GLU A 89 -5.65 -15.95 0.03
N GLY A 90 -4.40 -15.50 0.14
CA GLY A 90 -3.22 -16.33 -0.09
C GLY A 90 -2.93 -16.68 -1.56
N GLN A 91 -3.61 -16.06 -2.52
CA GLN A 91 -3.36 -16.26 -3.96
C GLN A 91 -2.06 -15.60 -4.44
N LEU A 92 -1.56 -14.63 -3.68
CA LEU A 92 -0.27 -13.99 -3.91
C LEU A 92 0.70 -14.39 -2.81
N GLY A 93 1.91 -14.79 -3.20
CA GLY A 93 3.00 -15.02 -2.26
C GLY A 93 3.58 -13.71 -1.73
N ASN A 94 4.40 -13.77 -0.66
CA ASN A 94 4.97 -12.58 -0.02
C ASN A 94 5.72 -11.67 -0.99
N THR A 95 6.50 -12.25 -1.90
CA THR A 95 7.25 -11.48 -2.92
C THR A 95 6.30 -10.77 -3.90
N GLU A 96 5.23 -11.44 -4.28
CA GLU A 96 4.22 -10.87 -5.20
C GLU A 96 3.44 -9.74 -4.55
N LEU A 97 3.10 -9.86 -3.26
CA LEU A 97 2.47 -8.78 -2.49
C LEU A 97 3.36 -7.55 -2.42
N VAL A 98 4.65 -7.71 -2.12
CA VAL A 98 5.60 -6.60 -2.07
C VAL A 98 5.78 -5.97 -3.45
N ASN A 99 5.98 -6.79 -4.50
CA ASN A 99 6.11 -6.29 -5.87
C ASN A 99 4.85 -5.54 -6.32
N ARG A 100 3.68 -6.03 -5.95
CA ARG A 100 2.42 -5.39 -6.26
C ARG A 100 2.31 -4.04 -5.56
N LEU A 101 2.63 -3.97 -4.26
CA LEU A 101 2.64 -2.71 -3.52
C LEU A 101 3.58 -1.68 -4.17
N PHE A 102 4.77 -2.10 -4.58
CA PHE A 102 5.76 -1.23 -5.23
C PHE A 102 5.34 -0.77 -6.63
N THR A 103 4.74 -1.67 -7.42
CA THR A 103 4.33 -1.33 -8.79
C THR A 103 3.11 -0.43 -8.83
N THR A 104 2.22 -0.54 -7.85
CA THR A 104 0.99 0.24 -7.74
C THR A 104 1.15 1.50 -6.89
N ALA A 105 2.30 1.71 -6.25
CA ALA A 105 2.58 2.92 -5.48
C ALA A 105 2.39 4.17 -6.35
N ASN A 106 1.87 5.23 -5.77
CA ASN A 106 1.71 6.50 -6.44
C ASN A 106 3.09 7.12 -6.74
N LYS A 107 3.35 7.38 -8.01
CA LYS A 107 4.60 7.96 -8.53
C LYS A 107 4.38 9.35 -9.15
N ASP A 108 3.23 9.96 -8.94
CA ASP A 108 2.89 11.24 -9.52
C ASP A 108 3.55 12.40 -8.77
N GLY A 109 3.84 13.47 -9.48
CA GLY A 109 4.40 14.68 -8.91
C GLY A 109 5.74 14.45 -8.20
N ILE A 110 5.82 14.84 -6.94
CA ILE A 110 7.04 14.73 -6.13
C ILE A 110 7.47 13.28 -5.87
N TYR A 111 6.53 12.34 -5.85
CA TYR A 111 6.77 10.92 -5.58
C TYR A 111 7.50 10.20 -6.72
N SER A 112 7.63 10.85 -7.89
CA SER A 112 8.46 10.36 -9.00
C SER A 112 9.97 10.41 -8.71
N ASN A 113 10.38 11.17 -7.69
CA ASN A 113 11.79 11.25 -7.29
C ASN A 113 12.19 10.02 -6.45
N THR A 114 12.69 9.01 -7.13
CA THR A 114 13.08 7.74 -6.52
C THR A 114 14.22 7.87 -5.48
N GLU A 115 15.10 8.87 -5.62
CA GLU A 115 16.15 9.12 -4.62
C GLU A 115 15.59 9.55 -3.27
N ILE A 116 14.39 10.14 -3.26
CA ILE A 116 13.71 10.56 -2.04
C ILE A 116 12.68 9.51 -1.62
N TYR A 117 11.77 9.13 -2.51
CA TYR A 117 10.56 8.37 -2.18
C TYR A 117 10.63 6.89 -2.58
N GLY A 118 11.75 6.44 -3.16
CA GLY A 118 11.95 5.06 -3.58
C GLY A 118 10.94 4.62 -4.64
N GLN A 119 10.11 3.65 -4.31
CA GLN A 119 9.08 3.12 -5.19
C GLN A 119 7.83 4.02 -5.27
N GLY A 120 7.82 5.14 -4.56
CA GLY A 120 6.70 6.10 -4.52
C GLY A 120 5.97 6.09 -3.18
N LEU A 121 4.79 6.72 -3.13
CA LEU A 121 3.91 6.70 -1.96
C LEU A 121 3.01 5.46 -1.99
N MET A 122 2.96 4.73 -0.90
CA MET A 122 2.08 3.58 -0.73
C MET A 122 0.62 3.93 -1.06
N ASP A 123 0.02 3.15 -1.97
CA ASP A 123 -1.38 3.27 -2.38
C ASP A 123 -2.07 1.91 -2.27
N LEU A 124 -2.79 1.70 -1.16
CA LEU A 124 -3.51 0.46 -0.92
C LEU A 124 -4.72 0.31 -1.84
N ALA A 125 -5.38 1.40 -2.23
CA ALA A 125 -6.51 1.34 -3.13
C ALA A 125 -6.07 0.84 -4.51
N ALA A 126 -4.95 1.36 -5.03
CA ALA A 126 -4.36 0.85 -6.26
C ALA A 126 -3.84 -0.59 -6.10
N ALA A 127 -3.21 -0.92 -4.97
CA ALA A 127 -2.67 -2.25 -4.71
C ALA A 127 -3.74 -3.34 -4.59
N THR A 128 -4.94 -3.02 -4.13
CA THR A 128 -6.08 -3.94 -4.04
C THR A 128 -7.01 -3.87 -5.25
N SER A 129 -6.79 -2.92 -6.17
CA SER A 129 -7.52 -2.84 -7.44
C SER A 129 -6.97 -3.86 -8.46
N PRO A 130 -7.80 -4.35 -9.38
CA PRO A 130 -7.31 -5.21 -10.47
C PRO A 130 -6.21 -4.53 -11.29
N VAL A 131 -5.08 -5.22 -11.46
CA VAL A 131 -3.94 -4.75 -12.26
C VAL A 131 -3.78 -5.65 -13.48
N GLY A 132 -3.59 -5.05 -14.65
CA GLY A 132 -3.35 -5.78 -15.89
C GLY A 132 -4.37 -5.48 -16.98
N GLN A 133 -4.14 -6.10 -18.13
CA GLN A 133 -5.03 -6.02 -19.30
C GLN A 133 -5.74 -7.35 -19.46
N VAL A 134 -7.05 -7.29 -19.69
CA VAL A 134 -7.81 -8.46 -20.11
C VAL A 134 -7.70 -8.59 -21.61
N ASN A 135 -7.08 -9.66 -22.06
CA ASN A 135 -7.12 -10.06 -23.44
C ASN A 135 -8.22 -11.15 -23.59
N ALA A 136 -9.39 -10.76 -24.09
CA ALA A 136 -10.40 -11.74 -24.47
C ALA A 136 -10.06 -12.32 -25.84
N MET A 137 -9.82 -13.64 -25.91
CA MET A 137 -9.79 -14.34 -27.19
C MET A 137 -11.23 -14.49 -27.67
N LEU A 138 -11.60 -13.78 -28.71
CA LEU A 138 -12.82 -14.04 -29.46
C LEU A 138 -12.53 -15.25 -30.37
N GLY A 139 -12.88 -16.45 -29.90
CA GLY A 139 -12.75 -17.66 -30.67
C GLY A 139 -13.62 -17.61 -31.92
N ASN A 140 -13.08 -18.06 -33.04
CA ASN A 140 -13.83 -18.29 -34.25
C ASN A 140 -14.87 -19.39 -34.05
N ASN A 141 -16.05 -19.24 -34.66
CA ASN A 141 -17.07 -20.25 -34.73
C ASN A 141 -16.51 -21.61 -35.17
N LEU A 142 -16.90 -22.63 -34.47
CA LEU A 142 -16.49 -24.06 -34.63
C LEU A 142 -16.98 -24.73 -35.94
N SER A 143 -17.14 -24.02 -37.04
CA SER A 143 -17.60 -24.63 -38.30
C SER A 143 -16.84 -24.12 -39.50
N GLY A 144 -15.70 -24.75 -39.78
CA GLY A 144 -14.93 -24.53 -40.99
C GLY A 144 -13.45 -24.93 -40.87
N PRO A 145 -12.71 -25.20 -41.97
CA PRO A 145 -11.29 -25.51 -41.89
C PRO A 145 -10.55 -24.36 -41.26
N MET A 146 -9.67 -24.68 -40.27
CA MET A 146 -8.94 -23.77 -39.44
C MET A 146 -8.18 -22.70 -40.24
N ALA A 147 -8.78 -21.53 -40.39
CA ALA A 147 -8.02 -20.33 -40.70
C ALA A 147 -7.25 -19.89 -39.42
N PRO A 148 -6.02 -19.38 -39.54
CA PRO A 148 -5.27 -18.89 -38.38
C PRO A 148 -6.16 -17.87 -37.65
N ALA A 149 -6.41 -18.13 -36.39
CA ALA A 149 -7.25 -17.27 -35.56
C ALA A 149 -6.69 -15.84 -35.55
N ALA A 150 -7.45 -14.90 -36.09
CA ALA A 150 -7.16 -13.51 -35.89
C ALA A 150 -7.44 -13.19 -34.42
N PHE A 151 -6.41 -13.08 -33.63
CA PHE A 151 -6.51 -12.63 -32.25
C PHE A 151 -6.88 -11.15 -32.24
N THR A 152 -8.14 -10.85 -32.02
CA THR A 152 -8.53 -9.48 -31.74
C THR A 152 -8.41 -9.28 -30.23
N SER A 153 -7.34 -8.63 -29.81
CA SER A 153 -7.21 -8.20 -28.42
C SER A 153 -8.20 -7.08 -28.18
N ILE A 154 -9.18 -7.31 -27.33
CA ILE A 154 -10.01 -6.23 -26.80
C ILE A 154 -9.23 -5.63 -25.64
N ASN A 155 -8.69 -4.46 -25.86
CA ASN A 155 -8.02 -3.68 -24.83
C ASN A 155 -9.10 -3.04 -23.95
N LEU A 156 -9.48 -3.70 -22.88
CA LEU A 156 -10.35 -3.11 -21.87
C LEU A 156 -9.47 -2.21 -21.00
N THR A 157 -9.43 -0.93 -21.35
CA THR A 157 -8.63 0.10 -20.65
C THR A 157 -9.11 0.40 -19.22
N ASN A 158 -10.15 -0.31 -18.74
CA ASN A 158 -10.59 -0.20 -17.37
C ASN A 158 -9.83 -1.23 -16.51
N PRO A 159 -8.92 -0.80 -15.60
CA PRO A 159 -8.15 -1.69 -14.74
C PRO A 159 -9.01 -2.60 -13.84
N SER A 160 -10.30 -2.28 -13.70
CA SER A 160 -11.23 -3.01 -12.83
C SER A 160 -11.54 -4.45 -13.29
N PHE A 161 -11.14 -4.88 -14.48
CA PHE A 161 -11.50 -6.20 -15.00
C PHE A 161 -10.33 -7.18 -15.18
N GLY A 162 -9.08 -6.71 -15.14
CA GLY A 162 -7.92 -7.53 -15.49
C GLY A 162 -7.77 -8.80 -14.65
N ASP A 163 -7.63 -8.69 -13.36
CA ASP A 163 -7.36 -9.81 -12.46
C ASP A 163 -8.56 -10.74 -12.28
N SER A 164 -9.77 -10.20 -12.33
CA SER A 164 -11.01 -10.97 -12.10
C SER A 164 -11.29 -11.97 -13.22
N ILE A 165 -10.95 -11.61 -14.47
CA ILE A 165 -11.19 -12.48 -15.62
C ILE A 165 -10.07 -13.53 -15.76
N THR A 166 -8.82 -13.16 -15.46
CA THR A 166 -7.70 -14.12 -15.44
C THR A 166 -7.96 -15.23 -14.42
N ARG A 167 -8.54 -14.92 -13.24
CA ARG A 167 -8.94 -15.88 -12.24
C ARG A 167 -10.07 -16.81 -12.70
N GLY A 168 -11.06 -16.26 -13.40
CA GLY A 168 -12.18 -17.03 -13.94
C GLY A 168 -11.74 -18.06 -14.98
N ILE A 169 -10.71 -17.78 -15.76
CA ILE A 169 -10.18 -18.68 -16.79
C ILE A 169 -9.31 -19.78 -16.16
N ASN A 170 -8.47 -19.43 -15.19
CA ASN A 170 -7.56 -20.40 -14.54
C ASN A 170 -8.28 -21.39 -13.62
N ASN A 171 -9.49 -21.10 -13.16
CA ASN A 171 -10.30 -22.02 -12.35
C ASN A 171 -11.16 -22.98 -13.17
N GLN A 172 -11.07 -22.96 -14.51
CA GLN A 172 -11.82 -23.85 -15.42
C GLN A 172 -10.93 -24.93 -16.07
N THR A 173 -9.66 -25.00 -15.72
CA THR A 173 -8.73 -26.08 -16.11
C THR A 173 -8.40 -26.97 -14.93
#